data_8652c02c3d2c2d46ac340ab63f415661
#
_entry.id   8652c02c3d2c2d46ac340ab63f415661
#
_cell.length_a   1.000
_cell.length_b   1.000
_cell.length_c   1.000
_cell.angle_alpha   90.00
_cell.angle_beta   90.00
_cell.angle_gamma   90.00
#
_symmetry.space_group_name_H-M   'P 1'
#
loop_
_entity.id
_entity.type
_entity.pdbx_description
1 polymer ?
#
loop_
_entity_poly.entity_id
_entity_poly.type
_entity_poly.pdbx_seq_one_letter_code
_entity_poly.pdbx_strand_id
1 'polypeptide(L)'
;MRKKLLALLLAALMTCSVFAGCKKTTEVIISGDDTDTTTADGADPDDPGTDVTDEDGNTKVTKSKKGKTTSTKKGKTTSTKTKKSRTTKAGDKFKYTPVADSGADYSVKGTVKVAVDTVRPTDFQAMFEVMGDLYPNVEIKLDRWTHSSNDDGREYLVKNMKTGTAADIMWDEAGEMPRYIKEGWVRPITKYVNKDPEASNIPANLRADYTFGGALFAVPHQATFELVAVHTTLYEKLGGKASDLEKYRNHPWSWDQYCALLQMGAAGFEQGLCVGIQDLFETHNRWAWYQTSDSSKRYSGLGFNMDTYQYEGSYFQDGTKEFRRLREIRGVEGWVSGQNGLLKSQLNYTTSYSGLWKGGKALVEDTLTVLVDKWSNLKFDYVTMPPPSKNGNLMLHIDQCFITSNCSDANMPAAFQLLRFMTYSTNGNLARLSMYEKENAKKFNLNSHIYYPTTNSQAVIDKFNSLEVVNATDKYLLANLKNSKRYDAFKIVADVRDNRDTAKIGTAMNAITDGKDPSASGLTEPIAKFNQLSVQSQKDFLAKIEELKRTKASWF
;
A
#
# COMPACT_ATOMS: atom_id res chain seq x y z
N MET A 1 -41.17 -19.87 24.26
CA MET A 1 -41.80 -18.65 23.69
C MET A 1 -40.87 -17.45 23.41
N ARG A 2 -39.73 -17.32 24.04
CA ARG A 2 -38.82 -16.13 23.83
C ARG A 2 -38.02 -16.11 22.51
N LYS A 3 -37.84 -17.27 21.84
CA LYS A 3 -37.11 -17.33 20.54
C LYS A 3 -37.94 -16.99 19.30
N LYS A 4 -39.28 -17.00 19.41
CA LYS A 4 -40.18 -16.63 18.30
C LYS A 4 -40.49 -15.12 18.25
N LEU A 5 -40.29 -14.40 19.36
CA LEU A 5 -40.50 -12.95 19.41
C LEU A 5 -39.31 -12.15 18.80
N LEU A 6 -38.11 -12.72 18.84
CA LEU A 6 -36.92 -12.08 18.27
C LEU A 6 -36.87 -12.16 16.75
N ALA A 7 -37.45 -13.19 16.17
CA ALA A 7 -37.54 -13.34 14.71
C ALA A 7 -38.59 -12.43 14.06
N LEU A 8 -39.62 -12.04 14.80
CA LEU A 8 -40.65 -11.10 14.31
C LEU A 8 -40.20 -9.62 14.39
N LEU A 9 -39.31 -9.28 15.29
CA LEU A 9 -38.75 -7.92 15.38
C LEU A 9 -37.71 -7.65 14.30
N LEU A 10 -36.96 -8.66 13.84
CA LEU A 10 -36.00 -8.49 12.74
C LEU A 10 -36.70 -8.43 11.36
N ALA A 11 -37.87 -9.01 11.19
CA ALA A 11 -38.64 -8.95 9.95
C ALA A 11 -39.36 -7.60 9.75
N ALA A 12 -39.66 -6.87 10.83
CA ALA A 12 -40.38 -5.59 10.77
C ALA A 12 -39.44 -4.38 10.46
N LEU A 13 -38.12 -4.56 10.53
CA LEU A 13 -37.14 -3.52 10.22
C LEU A 13 -36.65 -3.50 8.76
N MET A 14 -37.08 -4.46 7.94
CA MET A 14 -36.70 -4.58 6.53
C MET A 14 -37.75 -4.07 5.51
N THR A 15 -38.86 -3.49 5.92
CA THR A 15 -39.97 -3.14 5.00
C THR A 15 -40.30 -1.66 4.87
N CYS A 16 -39.44 -0.74 5.32
CA CYS A 16 -39.69 0.69 5.15
C CYS A 16 -38.55 1.41 4.45
N SER A 17 -38.35 1.15 3.15
CA SER A 17 -37.70 2.13 2.26
C SER A 17 -37.91 1.78 0.78
N VAL A 18 -39.14 1.94 0.30
CA VAL A 18 -39.42 2.08 -1.14
C VAL A 18 -40.37 3.26 -1.33
N PHE A 19 -40.04 4.12 -2.27
CA PHE A 19 -40.73 5.28 -2.82
C PHE A 19 -40.35 6.66 -2.28
N ALA A 20 -39.44 7.33 -3.03
CA ALA A 20 -39.69 8.72 -3.48
C ALA A 20 -38.79 9.04 -4.68
N GLY A 21 -39.42 9.62 -5.65
CA GLY A 21 -39.15 9.78 -7.05
C GLY A 21 -38.00 10.68 -7.50
N CYS A 22 -37.77 10.56 -8.77
CA CYS A 22 -36.83 11.25 -9.65
C CYS A 22 -36.67 12.77 -9.46
N LYS A 23 -35.40 13.20 -9.32
CA LYS A 23 -34.88 14.42 -9.97
C LYS A 23 -33.41 14.17 -10.31
N LYS A 24 -33.07 14.36 -11.58
CA LYS A 24 -31.71 14.30 -12.11
C LYS A 24 -30.89 15.45 -11.53
N THR A 25 -29.99 15.12 -10.65
CA THR A 25 -28.81 15.91 -10.33
C THR A 25 -27.75 14.91 -9.88
N THR A 26 -26.63 14.89 -10.57
CA THR A 26 -25.47 14.08 -10.22
C THR A 26 -24.88 14.68 -8.93
N GLU A 27 -25.38 14.26 -7.78
CA GLU A 27 -24.78 14.59 -6.48
C GLU A 27 -23.85 13.45 -6.09
N VAL A 28 -22.56 13.76 -6.03
CA VAL A 28 -21.59 12.93 -5.32
C VAL A 28 -21.84 13.13 -3.84
N ILE A 29 -22.58 12.20 -3.20
CA ILE A 29 -22.86 12.27 -1.76
C ILE A 29 -21.60 11.79 -1.02
N ILE A 30 -20.92 12.75 -0.40
CA ILE A 30 -19.85 12.50 0.56
C ILE A 30 -20.46 12.55 1.96
N SER A 31 -20.74 11.40 2.56
CA SER A 31 -20.99 11.33 3.99
C SER A 31 -19.66 11.08 4.71
N GLY A 32 -19.01 12.14 5.14
CA GLY A 32 -17.88 12.12 6.04
C GLY A 32 -18.30 12.79 7.34
N ASP A 33 -18.45 12.00 8.38
CA ASP A 33 -18.54 12.51 9.75
C ASP A 33 -17.10 12.72 10.24
N ASP A 34 -16.62 13.97 10.12
CA ASP A 34 -15.39 14.41 10.78
C ASP A 34 -15.69 14.61 12.26
N THR A 35 -15.51 13.59 13.06
CA THR A 35 -15.27 13.75 14.48
C THR A 35 -13.77 13.93 14.69
N ASP A 36 -13.41 15.18 14.89
CA ASP A 36 -12.13 15.62 15.44
C ASP A 36 -11.90 14.92 16.80
N THR A 37 -11.11 13.86 16.80
CA THR A 37 -10.52 13.31 18.02
C THR A 37 -9.01 13.34 17.85
N THR A 38 -8.43 14.38 18.43
CA THR A 38 -7.03 14.44 18.83
C THR A 38 -6.66 13.19 19.61
N THR A 39 -5.48 12.64 19.25
CA THR A 39 -4.70 11.62 19.95
C THR A 39 -5.22 10.18 19.93
N ALA A 40 -4.76 9.43 18.93
CA ALA A 40 -4.32 8.08 19.16
C ALA A 40 -3.08 7.85 18.29
N ASP A 41 -1.97 7.59 18.95
CA ASP A 41 -0.74 7.14 18.31
C ASP A 41 -1.06 5.92 17.45
N GLY A 42 -0.71 6.02 16.17
CA GLY A 42 -0.91 4.96 15.21
C GLY A 42 -0.14 3.72 15.64
N ALA A 43 -0.86 2.67 15.94
CA ALA A 43 -0.27 1.35 16.06
C ALA A 43 0.31 0.98 14.69
N ASP A 44 1.55 0.51 14.72
CA ASP A 44 2.23 -0.09 13.58
C ASP A 44 1.42 -1.32 13.15
N PRO A 45 1.00 -1.44 11.89
CA PRO A 45 0.19 -2.58 11.43
C PRO A 45 0.89 -3.94 11.49
N ASP A 46 2.17 -3.98 11.86
CA ASP A 46 2.96 -5.22 11.96
C ASP A 46 3.18 -5.71 13.39
N ASP A 47 2.44 -5.17 14.40
CA ASP A 47 2.57 -5.61 15.79
C ASP A 47 1.60 -6.79 16.10
N PRO A 48 2.08 -8.05 16.13
CA PRO A 48 1.28 -9.16 16.64
C PRO A 48 1.15 -9.01 18.15
N GLY A 49 -0.03 -8.56 18.61
CA GLY A 49 -0.34 -8.43 20.01
C GLY A 49 0.04 -9.66 20.82
N THR A 50 1.02 -9.51 21.69
CA THR A 50 1.38 -10.53 22.69
C THR A 50 0.60 -10.26 23.96
N ASP A 51 -0.27 -11.20 24.31
CA ASP A 51 -0.83 -11.30 25.66
C ASP A 51 0.28 -11.46 26.69
N VAL A 52 0.43 -10.47 27.56
CA VAL A 52 1.37 -10.54 28.70
C VAL A 52 0.66 -11.19 29.87
N THR A 53 0.96 -12.45 30.11
CA THR A 53 0.71 -13.12 31.41
C THR A 53 1.91 -12.90 32.31
N ASP A 54 1.68 -12.41 33.54
CA ASP A 54 2.70 -12.35 34.58
C ASP A 54 3.01 -13.74 35.14
N GLU A 55 4.20 -13.91 35.68
CA GLU A 55 4.80 -15.19 36.08
C GLU A 55 4.03 -15.96 37.18
N ASP A 56 2.93 -15.45 37.73
CA ASP A 56 2.24 -16.07 38.88
C ASP A 56 0.81 -16.57 38.61
N GLY A 57 0.32 -16.56 37.39
CA GLY A 57 -0.92 -17.29 37.01
C GLY A 57 -2.21 -16.90 37.75
N ASN A 58 -2.33 -15.69 38.31
CA ASN A 58 -3.48 -15.31 39.13
C ASN A 58 -4.21 -14.06 38.61
N THR A 59 -5.40 -14.26 38.11
CA THR A 59 -6.30 -13.20 37.63
C THR A 59 -6.93 -12.49 38.83
N LYS A 60 -6.52 -11.27 39.16
CA LYS A 60 -7.19 -10.42 40.15
C LYS A 60 -8.24 -9.54 39.47
N VAL A 61 -9.49 -9.90 39.65
CA VAL A 61 -10.66 -9.06 39.31
C VAL A 61 -10.83 -7.99 40.40
N THR A 62 -10.54 -6.75 40.10
CA THR A 62 -10.83 -5.61 41.00
C THR A 62 -12.26 -5.13 40.78
N LYS A 63 -13.12 -5.37 41.77
CA LYS A 63 -14.49 -4.81 41.85
C LYS A 63 -14.41 -3.36 42.29
N SER A 64 -14.85 -2.42 41.46
CA SER A 64 -15.06 -1.04 41.86
C SER A 64 -16.40 -0.88 42.57
N LYS A 65 -16.38 -0.19 43.71
CA LYS A 65 -17.51 0.08 44.60
C LYS A 65 -18.48 1.08 43.98
N LYS A 66 -19.79 0.75 44.10
CA LYS A 66 -20.92 1.64 43.90
C LYS A 66 -20.91 2.78 44.94
N GLY A 67 -21.01 4.02 44.49
CA GLY A 67 -21.34 5.18 45.29
C GLY A 67 -22.70 5.75 44.87
N LYS A 68 -23.51 6.03 45.88
CA LYS A 68 -24.95 6.34 45.94
C LYS A 68 -25.32 7.73 45.39
N THR A 69 -26.46 7.75 44.73
CA THR A 69 -27.37 8.87 44.35
C THR A 69 -27.65 9.94 45.40
N THR A 70 -27.80 11.19 44.96
CA THR A 70 -28.91 12.07 45.37
C THR A 70 -29.21 13.22 44.41
N SER A 71 -30.42 13.21 43.91
CA SER A 71 -31.45 14.27 43.71
C SER A 71 -31.15 15.56 42.92
N THR A 72 -31.93 15.66 41.87
CA THR A 72 -32.79 16.76 41.35
C THR A 72 -32.33 18.21 41.43
N LYS A 73 -32.18 18.82 40.23
CA LYS A 73 -32.76 20.15 39.97
C LYS A 73 -33.10 20.33 38.46
N LYS A 74 -34.35 20.76 38.24
CA LYS A 74 -34.92 21.25 36.98
C LYS A 74 -34.13 22.45 36.45
N GLY A 75 -33.97 22.54 35.16
CA GLY A 75 -33.93 23.83 34.54
C GLY A 75 -33.07 24.02 33.31
N LYS A 76 -33.74 24.38 32.26
CA LYS A 76 -33.32 25.07 31.04
C LYS A 76 -32.84 24.21 29.86
N THR A 77 -33.78 23.98 28.97
CA THR A 77 -33.58 23.73 27.56
C THR A 77 -32.71 24.80 26.92
N THR A 78 -31.45 24.50 26.69
CA THR A 78 -30.61 25.29 25.80
C THR A 78 -30.65 24.59 24.45
N SER A 79 -31.25 25.25 23.47
CA SER A 79 -31.22 24.82 22.07
C SER A 79 -29.76 24.72 21.62
N THR A 80 -29.31 23.47 21.40
CA THR A 80 -28.05 23.21 20.73
C THR A 80 -28.17 23.70 19.30
N LYS A 81 -27.53 24.82 19.00
CA LYS A 81 -27.32 25.24 17.61
C LYS A 81 -26.53 24.15 16.91
N THR A 82 -27.21 23.40 16.04
CA THR A 82 -26.61 22.52 15.07
C THR A 82 -25.58 23.33 14.29
N LYS A 83 -24.29 23.02 14.48
CA LYS A 83 -23.23 23.54 13.61
C LYS A 83 -23.59 23.11 12.19
N LYS A 84 -23.93 24.08 11.35
CA LYS A 84 -24.10 23.87 9.91
C LYS A 84 -22.83 23.20 9.39
N SER A 85 -22.97 21.98 8.87
CA SER A 85 -22.02 21.35 7.98
C SER A 85 -21.53 22.40 6.97
N ARG A 86 -20.24 22.55 6.87
CA ARG A 86 -19.60 23.44 5.90
C ARG A 86 -19.78 22.81 4.53
N THR A 87 -20.93 23.06 3.92
CA THR A 87 -21.13 22.79 2.48
C THR A 87 -20.06 23.57 1.74
N THR A 88 -19.15 22.88 1.10
CA THR A 88 -18.27 23.46 0.08
C THR A 88 -19.14 24.27 -0.87
N LYS A 89 -18.84 25.55 -1.03
CA LYS A 89 -19.57 26.42 -1.94
C LYS A 89 -19.49 25.81 -3.35
N ALA A 90 -20.60 25.78 -4.06
CA ALA A 90 -20.76 25.27 -5.43
C ALA A 90 -19.92 26.01 -6.50
N GLY A 91 -18.74 26.51 -6.17
CA GLY A 91 -17.84 27.28 -7.03
C GLY A 91 -16.43 26.69 -7.20
N ASP A 92 -16.09 25.63 -6.49
CA ASP A 92 -14.70 25.17 -6.36
C ASP A 92 -14.43 23.78 -6.93
N LYS A 93 -15.18 23.36 -7.95
CA LYS A 93 -14.88 22.12 -8.67
C LYS A 93 -13.50 22.20 -9.36
N PHE A 94 -12.75 21.12 -9.25
CA PHE A 94 -11.53 20.95 -10.03
C PHE A 94 -11.89 20.92 -11.52
N LYS A 95 -11.27 21.78 -12.31
CA LYS A 95 -11.49 21.84 -13.76
C LYS A 95 -10.27 21.29 -14.48
N TYR A 96 -10.49 20.30 -15.31
CA TYR A 96 -9.47 19.72 -16.17
C TYR A 96 -9.90 19.84 -17.63
N THR A 97 -8.99 20.25 -18.50
CA THR A 97 -9.21 20.26 -19.95
C THR A 97 -8.55 19.02 -20.54
N PRO A 98 -9.32 18.05 -21.04
CA PRO A 98 -8.76 16.82 -21.55
C PRO A 98 -7.98 17.05 -22.86
N VAL A 99 -6.91 16.27 -23.04
CA VAL A 99 -6.22 16.15 -24.33
C VAL A 99 -6.95 15.13 -25.22
N ALA A 100 -6.61 15.10 -26.51
CA ALA A 100 -7.17 14.11 -27.43
C ALA A 100 -6.90 12.67 -26.95
N ASP A 101 -7.93 11.84 -26.92
CA ASP A 101 -7.89 10.47 -26.44
C ASP A 101 -8.70 9.57 -27.39
N SER A 102 -8.00 8.86 -28.25
CA SER A 102 -8.64 7.99 -29.25
C SER A 102 -9.17 6.66 -28.67
N GLY A 103 -8.82 6.34 -27.43
CA GLY A 103 -9.30 5.14 -26.73
C GLY A 103 -10.53 5.41 -25.86
N ALA A 104 -10.88 6.68 -25.64
CA ALA A 104 -12.02 7.04 -24.82
C ALA A 104 -13.33 6.93 -25.59
N ASP A 105 -14.28 6.19 -25.03
CA ASP A 105 -15.67 6.18 -25.46
C ASP A 105 -16.55 6.89 -24.42
N TYR A 106 -16.72 8.19 -24.62
CA TYR A 106 -17.55 9.04 -23.73
C TYR A 106 -19.06 8.78 -23.88
N SER A 107 -19.48 7.93 -24.83
CA SER A 107 -20.89 7.58 -25.05
C SER A 107 -21.38 6.41 -24.20
N VAL A 108 -20.48 5.71 -23.49
CA VAL A 108 -20.83 4.59 -22.62
C VAL A 108 -21.88 4.98 -21.58
N LYS A 109 -22.69 4.01 -21.19
CA LYS A 109 -23.83 4.22 -20.27
C LYS A 109 -23.81 3.14 -19.19
N GLY A 110 -24.37 3.46 -18.04
CA GLY A 110 -24.61 2.49 -16.98
C GLY A 110 -24.46 3.08 -15.59
N THR A 111 -24.63 2.24 -14.59
CA THR A 111 -24.31 2.54 -13.21
C THR A 111 -23.11 1.68 -12.82
N VAL A 112 -22.00 2.30 -12.46
CA VAL A 112 -20.77 1.61 -12.08
C VAL A 112 -20.43 1.95 -10.64
N LYS A 113 -20.32 0.91 -9.81
CA LYS A 113 -19.89 1.02 -8.42
C LYS A 113 -18.38 0.84 -8.35
N VAL A 114 -17.68 1.79 -7.71
CA VAL A 114 -16.22 1.77 -7.57
C VAL A 114 -15.85 1.73 -6.10
N ALA A 115 -15.12 0.71 -5.68
CA ALA A 115 -14.63 0.59 -4.31
C ALA A 115 -13.21 1.16 -4.20
N VAL A 116 -13.04 2.05 -3.23
CA VAL A 116 -11.78 2.73 -2.91
C VAL A 116 -11.62 2.88 -1.40
N ASP A 117 -10.40 3.02 -0.93
CA ASP A 117 -10.16 3.29 0.49
C ASP A 117 -10.55 4.72 0.92
N THR A 118 -10.56 4.94 2.23
CA THR A 118 -10.85 6.26 2.82
C THR A 118 -9.61 7.11 3.07
N VAL A 119 -8.42 6.59 2.90
CA VAL A 119 -7.16 7.27 3.28
C VAL A 119 -6.79 8.40 2.34
N ARG A 120 -7.23 8.34 1.07
CA ARG A 120 -6.87 9.32 0.03
C ARG A 120 -8.11 10.00 -0.59
N PRO A 121 -8.97 10.64 0.23
CA PRO A 121 -10.24 11.16 -0.27
C PRO A 121 -10.06 12.27 -1.32
N THR A 122 -9.03 13.10 -1.19
CA THR A 122 -8.86 14.30 -2.05
C THR A 122 -8.40 13.95 -3.45
N ASP A 123 -7.40 13.08 -3.59
CA ASP A 123 -6.88 12.63 -4.89
C ASP A 123 -7.97 11.93 -5.71
N PHE A 124 -8.67 11.02 -5.09
CA PHE A 124 -9.75 10.29 -5.75
C PHE A 124 -10.94 11.18 -6.04
N GLN A 125 -11.29 12.10 -5.16
CA GLN A 125 -12.44 12.97 -5.36
C GLN A 125 -12.32 13.78 -6.63
N ALA A 126 -11.20 14.46 -6.86
CA ALA A 126 -11.02 15.26 -8.06
C ALA A 126 -10.96 14.39 -9.33
N MET A 127 -10.35 13.22 -9.25
CA MET A 127 -10.37 12.26 -10.36
C MET A 127 -11.81 11.84 -10.71
N PHE A 128 -12.65 11.58 -9.72
CA PHE A 128 -14.05 11.20 -9.94
C PHE A 128 -14.92 12.36 -10.41
N GLU A 129 -14.63 13.59 -9.99
CA GLU A 129 -15.29 14.79 -10.54
C GLU A 129 -15.01 14.92 -12.04
N VAL A 130 -13.74 14.80 -12.44
CA VAL A 130 -13.36 14.83 -13.87
C VAL A 130 -13.98 13.66 -14.64
N MET A 131 -13.97 12.45 -14.06
CA MET A 131 -14.65 11.29 -14.67
C MET A 131 -16.14 11.54 -14.88
N GLY A 132 -16.83 12.10 -13.89
CA GLY A 132 -18.25 12.43 -13.98
C GLY A 132 -18.56 13.44 -15.09
N ASP A 133 -17.69 14.44 -15.27
CA ASP A 133 -17.83 15.42 -16.33
C ASP A 133 -17.56 14.82 -17.73
N LEU A 134 -16.59 13.91 -17.85
CA LEU A 134 -16.22 13.26 -19.12
C LEU A 134 -17.18 12.13 -19.54
N TYR A 135 -17.75 11.41 -18.58
CA TYR A 135 -18.66 10.27 -18.82
C TYR A 135 -20.09 10.59 -18.31
N PRO A 136 -20.78 11.59 -18.89
CA PRO A 136 -22.03 12.12 -18.31
C PRO A 136 -23.21 11.12 -18.32
N ASN A 137 -23.08 10.03 -19.07
CA ASN A 137 -24.10 8.97 -19.13
C ASN A 137 -23.81 7.80 -18.18
N VAL A 138 -22.73 7.87 -17.38
CA VAL A 138 -22.38 6.87 -16.39
C VAL A 138 -22.65 7.42 -15.00
N GLU A 139 -23.56 6.77 -14.27
CA GLU A 139 -23.73 7.03 -12.84
C GLU A 139 -22.59 6.33 -12.07
N ILE A 140 -21.70 7.11 -11.44
CA ILE A 140 -20.60 6.58 -10.65
C ILE A 140 -21.00 6.54 -9.19
N LYS A 141 -21.01 5.32 -8.59
CA LYS A 141 -21.28 5.10 -7.16
C LYS A 141 -20.00 4.74 -6.45
N LEU A 142 -19.56 5.60 -5.53
CA LEU A 142 -18.40 5.32 -4.70
C LEU A 142 -18.80 4.47 -3.51
N ASP A 143 -18.09 3.36 -3.33
CA ASP A 143 -18.14 2.53 -2.14
C ASP A 143 -16.79 2.63 -1.44
N ARG A 144 -16.80 3.11 -0.20
CA ARG A 144 -15.57 3.37 0.54
C ARG A 144 -15.40 2.34 1.64
N TRP A 145 -14.23 1.77 1.71
CA TRP A 145 -13.83 0.92 2.82
C TRP A 145 -12.80 1.62 3.71
N THR A 146 -12.89 1.40 5.01
CA THR A 146 -11.99 2.02 5.98
C THR A 146 -10.63 1.32 5.89
N HIS A 147 -9.58 2.11 5.73
CA HIS A 147 -8.20 1.62 5.75
C HIS A 147 -7.65 1.75 7.18
N SER A 148 -7.58 0.66 7.89
CA SER A 148 -6.92 0.53 9.20
C SER A 148 -5.73 -0.42 9.15
N SER A 149 -5.72 -1.34 8.18
CA SER A 149 -4.64 -2.27 7.92
C SER A 149 -4.51 -2.57 6.41
N ASN A 150 -3.39 -3.10 5.98
CA ASN A 150 -3.16 -3.50 4.59
C ASN A 150 -4.12 -4.61 4.10
N ASP A 151 -4.77 -5.33 5.01
CA ASP A 151 -5.69 -6.42 4.68
C ASP A 151 -7.15 -5.98 4.53
N ASP A 152 -7.50 -4.74 4.88
CA ASP A 152 -8.90 -4.27 4.91
C ASP A 152 -9.57 -4.29 3.53
N GLY A 153 -8.83 -3.94 2.46
CA GLY A 153 -9.33 -4.04 1.10
C GLY A 153 -9.66 -5.47 0.71
N ARG A 154 -8.82 -6.43 1.10
CA ARG A 154 -9.05 -7.85 0.90
C ARG A 154 -10.27 -8.33 1.68
N GLU A 155 -10.42 -7.94 2.93
CA GLU A 155 -11.56 -8.31 3.77
C GLU A 155 -12.86 -7.72 3.23
N TYR A 156 -12.83 -6.45 2.81
CA TYR A 156 -13.94 -5.81 2.12
C TYR A 156 -14.36 -6.62 0.88
N LEU A 157 -13.40 -6.99 0.02
CA LEU A 157 -13.69 -7.76 -1.19
C LEU A 157 -14.28 -9.13 -0.86
N VAL A 158 -13.63 -9.89 0.02
CA VAL A 158 -14.10 -11.23 0.45
C VAL A 158 -15.52 -11.19 0.97
N LYS A 159 -15.82 -10.24 1.86
CA LYS A 159 -17.16 -10.07 2.44
C LYS A 159 -18.20 -9.76 1.37
N ASN A 160 -17.93 -8.79 0.51
CA ASN A 160 -18.90 -8.31 -0.45
C ASN A 160 -19.07 -9.26 -1.64
N MET A 161 -18.03 -10.00 -2.05
CA MET A 161 -18.18 -11.07 -3.05
C MET A 161 -19.07 -12.20 -2.56
N LYS A 162 -18.95 -12.62 -1.31
CA LYS A 162 -19.79 -13.67 -0.72
C LYS A 162 -21.26 -13.27 -0.62
N THR A 163 -21.55 -11.98 -0.50
CA THR A 163 -22.93 -11.46 -0.42
C THR A 163 -23.47 -10.95 -1.75
N GLY A 164 -22.67 -10.98 -2.82
CA GLY A 164 -23.06 -10.46 -4.14
C GLY A 164 -23.20 -8.91 -4.18
N THR A 165 -22.59 -8.19 -3.24
CA THR A 165 -22.67 -6.74 -3.11
C THR A 165 -21.39 -6.01 -3.46
N ALA A 166 -20.34 -6.72 -3.91
CA ALA A 166 -19.07 -6.12 -4.30
C ALA A 166 -19.25 -5.08 -5.41
N ALA A 167 -18.36 -4.10 -5.41
CA ALA A 167 -18.28 -3.08 -6.45
C ALA A 167 -17.91 -3.69 -7.81
N ASP A 168 -18.26 -3.00 -8.89
CA ASP A 168 -17.88 -3.38 -10.25
C ASP A 168 -16.38 -3.23 -10.47
N ILE A 169 -15.78 -2.13 -9.94
CA ILE A 169 -14.35 -1.87 -9.97
C ILE A 169 -13.83 -1.85 -8.53
N MET A 170 -12.72 -2.50 -8.30
CA MET A 170 -11.99 -2.49 -7.04
C MET A 170 -10.61 -1.88 -7.25
N TRP A 171 -10.27 -0.87 -6.45
CA TRP A 171 -8.90 -0.49 -6.16
C TRP A 171 -8.43 -1.30 -4.96
N ASP A 172 -7.24 -1.86 -5.01
CA ASP A 172 -6.73 -2.73 -3.96
C ASP A 172 -5.21 -2.61 -3.81
N GLU A 173 -4.78 -2.35 -2.59
CA GLU A 173 -3.38 -2.21 -2.22
C GLU A 173 -2.72 -3.56 -1.89
N ALA A 174 -3.41 -4.40 -1.14
CA ALA A 174 -2.85 -5.61 -0.54
C ALA A 174 -3.35 -6.92 -1.14
N GLY A 175 -4.15 -6.85 -2.22
CA GLY A 175 -4.86 -8.02 -2.74
C GLY A 175 -3.98 -9.08 -3.37
N GLU A 176 -4.35 -10.31 -3.14
CA GLU A 176 -3.74 -11.50 -3.70
C GLU A 176 -4.45 -11.88 -5.01
N MET A 177 -4.03 -11.32 -6.13
CA MET A 177 -4.69 -11.52 -7.41
C MET A 177 -4.90 -13.00 -7.78
N PRO A 178 -3.93 -13.91 -7.59
CA PRO A 178 -4.15 -15.34 -7.87
C PRO A 178 -5.30 -15.94 -7.07
N ARG A 179 -5.45 -15.56 -5.79
CA ARG A 179 -6.56 -16.01 -4.95
C ARG A 179 -7.90 -15.52 -5.48
N TYR A 180 -7.99 -14.23 -5.85
CA TYR A 180 -9.23 -13.67 -6.38
C TYR A 180 -9.64 -14.32 -7.70
N ILE A 181 -8.67 -14.66 -8.55
CA ILE A 181 -8.90 -15.38 -9.80
C ILE A 181 -9.35 -16.83 -9.51
N LYS A 182 -8.70 -17.53 -8.56
CA LYS A 182 -9.10 -18.91 -8.16
C LYS A 182 -10.55 -18.98 -7.71
N GLU A 183 -11.00 -17.95 -6.99
CA GLU A 183 -12.40 -17.83 -6.52
C GLU A 183 -13.37 -17.37 -7.62
N GLY A 184 -12.89 -17.00 -8.79
CA GLY A 184 -13.72 -16.47 -9.88
C GLY A 184 -14.29 -15.08 -9.62
N TRP A 185 -13.63 -14.29 -8.78
CA TRP A 185 -14.10 -12.95 -8.37
C TRP A 185 -13.65 -11.83 -9.31
N VAL A 186 -12.66 -12.08 -10.17
CA VAL A 186 -12.10 -11.10 -11.08
C VAL A 186 -12.34 -11.47 -12.52
N ARG A 187 -12.76 -10.51 -13.33
CA ARG A 187 -12.96 -10.69 -14.77
C ARG A 187 -11.70 -10.31 -15.54
N PRO A 188 -11.29 -11.09 -16.55
CA PRO A 188 -10.22 -10.68 -17.46
C PRO A 188 -10.68 -9.48 -18.31
N ILE A 189 -9.73 -8.60 -18.56
CA ILE A 189 -9.95 -7.36 -19.34
C ILE A 189 -9.18 -7.36 -20.67
N THR A 190 -8.54 -8.45 -21.02
CA THR A 190 -7.67 -8.62 -22.20
C THR A 190 -8.32 -8.12 -23.48
N LYS A 191 -9.57 -8.52 -23.75
CA LYS A 191 -10.27 -8.16 -24.99
C LYS A 191 -10.55 -6.66 -25.14
N TYR A 192 -10.65 -5.96 -24.02
CA TYR A 192 -10.85 -4.50 -23.99
C TYR A 192 -9.51 -3.79 -24.14
N VAL A 193 -8.50 -4.15 -23.34
CA VAL A 193 -7.17 -3.56 -23.38
C VAL A 193 -6.51 -3.74 -24.76
N ASN A 194 -6.65 -4.91 -25.40
CA ASN A 194 -6.06 -5.15 -26.72
C ASN A 194 -6.67 -4.27 -27.85
N LYS A 195 -7.83 -3.69 -27.63
CA LYS A 195 -8.48 -2.75 -28.56
C LYS A 195 -8.20 -1.29 -28.23
N ASP A 196 -7.61 -1.01 -27.07
CA ASP A 196 -7.34 0.35 -26.62
C ASP A 196 -6.05 0.88 -27.23
N PRO A 197 -6.06 1.99 -27.97
CA PRO A 197 -4.86 2.62 -28.51
C PRO A 197 -3.82 3.00 -27.45
N GLU A 198 -4.25 3.29 -26.22
CA GLU A 198 -3.35 3.63 -25.11
C GLU A 198 -2.88 2.41 -24.29
N ALA A 199 -3.16 1.19 -24.72
CA ALA A 199 -2.70 -0.01 -24.01
C ALA A 199 -1.17 -0.10 -23.86
N SER A 200 -0.41 0.55 -24.74
CA SER A 200 1.05 0.68 -24.67
C SER A 200 1.53 1.58 -23.53
N ASN A 201 0.63 2.36 -22.94
CA ASN A 201 0.92 3.15 -21.75
C ASN A 201 1.13 2.27 -20.50
N ILE A 202 0.61 1.03 -20.50
CA ILE A 202 0.86 0.10 -19.41
C ILE A 202 2.31 -0.43 -19.54
N PRO A 203 3.21 -0.16 -18.57
CA PRO A 203 4.58 -0.68 -18.62
C PRO A 203 4.59 -2.20 -18.75
N ALA A 204 5.41 -2.73 -19.67
CA ALA A 204 5.40 -4.15 -20.03
C ALA A 204 5.72 -5.07 -18.84
N ASN A 205 6.66 -4.66 -17.96
CA ASN A 205 6.99 -5.37 -16.74
C ASN A 205 5.78 -5.47 -15.81
N LEU A 206 5.03 -4.38 -15.61
CA LEU A 206 3.86 -4.35 -14.73
C LEU A 206 2.65 -5.06 -15.37
N ARG A 207 2.50 -4.97 -16.69
CA ARG A 207 1.46 -5.74 -17.41
C ARG A 207 1.69 -7.25 -17.27
N ALA A 208 2.95 -7.69 -17.33
CA ALA A 208 3.31 -9.09 -17.17
C ALA A 208 2.91 -9.63 -15.77
N ASP A 209 3.02 -8.82 -14.73
CA ASP A 209 2.66 -9.19 -13.36
C ASP A 209 1.18 -9.52 -13.16
N TYR A 210 0.30 -8.95 -14.00
CA TYR A 210 -1.15 -9.19 -13.94
C TYR A 210 -1.70 -10.02 -15.08
N THR A 211 -0.80 -10.61 -15.89
CA THR A 211 -1.17 -11.50 -16.99
C THR A 211 -0.98 -12.96 -16.58
N PHE A 212 -2.06 -13.68 -16.44
CA PHE A 212 -2.06 -15.09 -16.02
C PHE A 212 -2.73 -15.95 -17.08
N GLY A 213 -2.08 -17.04 -17.47
CA GLY A 213 -2.60 -17.92 -18.53
C GLY A 213 -2.89 -17.17 -19.85
N GLY A 214 -2.15 -16.10 -20.16
CA GLY A 214 -2.36 -15.26 -21.34
C GLY A 214 -3.50 -14.23 -21.23
N ALA A 215 -4.17 -14.15 -20.08
CA ALA A 215 -5.24 -13.18 -19.84
C ALA A 215 -4.83 -12.12 -18.81
N LEU A 216 -5.14 -10.85 -19.08
CA LEU A 216 -4.90 -9.73 -18.18
C LEU A 216 -6.09 -9.55 -17.24
N PHE A 217 -5.85 -9.60 -15.93
CA PHE A 217 -6.90 -9.53 -14.91
C PHE A 217 -6.94 -8.21 -14.16
N ALA A 218 -5.83 -7.49 -14.07
CA ALA A 218 -5.76 -6.19 -13.41
C ALA A 218 -4.83 -5.26 -14.19
N VAL A 219 -4.86 -3.99 -13.83
CA VAL A 219 -3.90 -2.98 -14.30
C VAL A 219 -3.28 -2.26 -13.12
N PRO A 220 -2.01 -1.87 -13.23
CA PRO A 220 -1.36 -1.07 -12.20
C PRO A 220 -2.04 0.30 -12.09
N HIS A 221 -2.20 0.79 -10.86
CA HIS A 221 -2.81 2.09 -10.60
C HIS A 221 -1.77 3.13 -10.19
N GLN A 222 -0.97 2.82 -9.20
CA GLN A 222 0.14 3.67 -8.76
C GLN A 222 1.31 2.84 -8.27
N ALA A 223 2.50 3.44 -8.32
CA ALA A 223 3.70 2.86 -7.77
C ALA A 223 4.04 3.50 -6.41
N THR A 224 4.47 2.66 -5.47
CA THR A 224 5.09 3.07 -4.21
C THR A 224 6.50 2.50 -4.20
N PHE A 225 7.51 3.36 -4.11
CA PHE A 225 8.91 2.94 -4.13
C PHE A 225 9.48 2.86 -2.73
N GLU A 226 10.37 1.90 -2.54
CA GLU A 226 11.25 1.87 -1.38
C GLU A 226 12.22 3.04 -1.41
N LEU A 227 12.48 3.62 -0.23
CA LEU A 227 13.39 4.75 -0.03
C LEU A 227 14.29 4.53 1.19
N VAL A 228 15.41 5.22 1.18
CA VAL A 228 16.25 5.45 2.35
C VAL A 228 16.27 6.94 2.62
N ALA A 229 15.87 7.36 3.80
CA ALA A 229 15.95 8.76 4.24
C ALA A 229 17.08 8.93 5.26
N VAL A 230 17.83 10.03 5.15
CA VAL A 230 18.95 10.35 6.05
C VAL A 230 18.74 11.73 6.64
N HIS A 231 18.80 11.83 7.97
CA HIS A 231 18.76 13.09 8.71
C HIS A 231 20.06 13.86 8.53
N THR A 232 20.05 14.92 7.72
CA THR A 232 21.27 15.62 7.27
C THR A 232 22.03 16.26 8.42
N THR A 233 21.35 16.91 9.35
CA THR A 233 22.01 17.54 10.51
C THR A 233 22.72 16.52 11.42
N LEU A 234 22.12 15.34 11.64
CA LEU A 234 22.79 14.26 12.39
C LEU A 234 23.98 13.70 11.60
N TYR A 235 23.79 13.50 10.30
CA TYR A 235 24.85 13.04 9.41
C TYR A 235 26.08 13.95 9.47
N GLU A 236 25.88 15.27 9.43
CA GLU A 236 26.96 16.25 9.55
C GLU A 236 27.62 16.27 10.93
N LYS A 237 26.85 16.15 12.01
CA LYS A 237 27.40 16.02 13.38
C LYS A 237 28.27 14.78 13.55
N LEU A 238 28.03 13.74 12.77
CA LEU A 238 28.81 12.50 12.74
C LEU A 238 29.98 12.54 11.75
N GLY A 239 30.27 13.70 11.17
CA GLY A 239 31.41 13.92 10.28
C GLY A 239 31.13 13.72 8.80
N GLY A 240 29.88 13.46 8.40
CA GLY A 240 29.46 13.43 7.01
C GLY A 240 29.29 14.83 6.42
N LYS A 241 29.09 14.91 5.10
CA LYS A 241 28.71 16.15 4.42
C LYS A 241 27.40 15.92 3.69
N ALA A 242 26.37 16.71 3.96
CA ALA A 242 25.06 16.56 3.31
C ALA A 242 25.16 16.53 1.78
N SER A 243 26.08 17.31 1.20
CA SER A 243 26.37 17.29 -0.25
C SER A 243 26.80 15.92 -0.79
N ASP A 244 27.36 15.05 0.04
CA ASP A 244 27.77 13.71 -0.37
C ASP A 244 26.55 12.79 -0.55
N LEU A 245 25.44 13.07 0.11
CA LEU A 245 24.18 12.33 -0.03
C LEU A 245 23.46 12.71 -1.33
N GLU A 246 23.59 13.95 -1.79
CA GLU A 246 22.91 14.43 -2.99
C GLU A 246 23.24 13.60 -4.24
N LYS A 247 24.47 13.08 -4.34
CA LYS A 247 24.87 12.20 -5.45
C LYS A 247 24.11 10.88 -5.53
N TYR A 248 23.54 10.41 -4.41
CA TYR A 248 22.80 9.15 -4.36
C TYR A 248 21.30 9.32 -4.67
N ARG A 249 20.83 10.54 -4.80
CA ARG A 249 19.40 10.80 -5.11
C ARG A 249 18.98 10.33 -6.49
N ASN A 250 19.92 10.30 -7.43
CA ASN A 250 19.66 9.97 -8.84
C ASN A 250 20.70 9.02 -9.45
N HIS A 251 21.44 8.30 -8.60
CA HIS A 251 22.41 7.31 -9.03
C HIS A 251 22.34 6.04 -8.19
N PRO A 252 22.70 4.88 -8.78
CA PRO A 252 22.92 3.66 -8.01
C PRO A 252 24.01 3.86 -6.97
N TRP A 253 23.84 3.23 -5.82
CA TRP A 253 24.83 3.20 -4.76
C TRP A 253 24.93 1.80 -4.15
N SER A 254 26.06 1.51 -3.51
CA SER A 254 26.40 0.15 -3.12
C SER A 254 25.84 -0.23 -1.75
N TRP A 255 25.75 -1.53 -1.51
CA TRP A 255 25.44 -2.08 -0.20
C TRP A 255 26.44 -1.65 0.88
N ASP A 256 27.74 -1.59 0.55
CA ASP A 256 28.77 -1.14 1.50
C ASP A 256 28.57 0.32 1.91
N GLN A 257 28.12 1.17 1.01
CA GLN A 257 27.79 2.57 1.33
C GLN A 257 26.56 2.66 2.26
N TYR A 258 25.57 1.79 2.05
CA TYR A 258 24.44 1.68 2.96
C TYR A 258 24.88 1.19 4.36
N CYS A 259 25.70 0.13 4.42
CA CYS A 259 26.29 -0.35 5.67
C CYS A 259 27.11 0.72 6.38
N ALA A 260 27.84 1.56 5.65
CA ALA A 260 28.59 2.65 6.23
C ALA A 260 27.69 3.70 6.92
N LEU A 261 26.52 4.01 6.33
CA LEU A 261 25.52 4.85 6.99
C LEU A 261 24.98 4.23 8.28
N LEU A 262 24.68 2.93 8.26
CA LEU A 262 24.23 2.21 9.46
C LEU A 262 25.30 2.21 10.55
N GLN A 263 26.57 1.98 10.18
CA GLN A 263 27.71 2.02 11.11
C GLN A 263 27.92 3.42 11.71
N MET A 264 27.76 4.46 10.90
CA MET A 264 27.82 5.85 11.38
C MET A 264 26.72 6.12 12.40
N GLY A 265 25.50 5.63 12.15
CA GLY A 265 24.40 5.73 13.10
C GLY A 265 24.66 4.98 14.41
N ALA A 266 25.24 3.77 14.33
CA ALA A 266 25.64 3.01 15.52
C ALA A 266 26.70 3.76 16.34
N ALA A 267 27.70 4.38 15.68
CA ALA A 267 28.66 5.24 16.35
C ALA A 267 28.03 6.47 16.99
N GLY A 268 27.01 7.06 16.34
CA GLY A 268 26.22 8.15 16.89
C GLY A 268 25.42 7.75 18.12
N PHE A 269 24.93 6.53 18.17
CA PHE A 269 24.27 5.97 19.34
C PHE A 269 25.22 5.88 20.54
N GLU A 270 26.41 5.34 20.37
CA GLU A 270 27.44 5.27 21.40
C GLU A 270 27.79 6.65 21.99
N GLN A 271 27.69 7.69 21.17
CA GLN A 271 27.90 9.08 21.56
C GLN A 271 26.64 9.74 22.16
N GLY A 272 25.52 9.04 22.26
CA GLY A 272 24.26 9.60 22.73
C GLY A 272 23.61 10.63 21.78
N LEU A 273 24.04 10.71 20.52
CA LEU A 273 23.57 11.68 19.53
C LEU A 273 22.30 11.21 18.82
N CYS A 274 22.26 9.95 18.46
CA CYS A 274 21.13 9.40 17.69
C CYS A 274 21.00 7.89 17.87
N VAL A 275 19.92 7.38 17.31
CA VAL A 275 19.67 5.97 17.10
C VAL A 275 20.00 5.66 15.63
N GLY A 276 20.86 4.68 15.40
CA GLY A 276 21.50 4.51 14.09
C GLY A 276 20.84 3.54 13.14
N ILE A 277 20.14 2.56 13.64
CA ILE A 277 19.61 1.46 12.83
C ILE A 277 18.15 1.28 13.16
N GLN A 278 17.32 1.32 12.13
CA GLN A 278 15.96 0.85 12.20
C GLN A 278 15.95 -0.67 12.39
N ASP A 279 14.96 -1.19 13.12
CA ASP A 279 14.60 -2.58 13.05
C ASP A 279 14.15 -2.89 11.63
N LEU A 280 15.08 -3.30 10.82
CA LEU A 280 14.78 -3.59 9.45
C LEU A 280 14.31 -5.03 9.36
N PHE A 281 13.03 -5.22 9.58
CA PHE A 281 12.27 -6.32 9.00
C PHE A 281 12.74 -6.61 7.56
N GLU A 282 13.25 -5.58 6.89
CA GLU A 282 13.57 -5.58 5.49
C GLU A 282 15.07 -5.72 5.16
N THR A 283 16.00 -5.65 6.12
CA THR A 283 17.44 -5.64 5.77
C THR A 283 17.88 -6.90 5.02
N HIS A 284 17.38 -8.07 5.41
CA HIS A 284 17.67 -9.31 4.69
C HIS A 284 17.03 -9.33 3.30
N ASN A 285 15.87 -8.69 3.14
CA ASN A 285 15.20 -8.52 1.87
C ASN A 285 15.98 -7.58 0.98
N ARG A 286 16.49 -6.48 1.52
CA ARG A 286 17.31 -5.49 0.80
C ARG A 286 18.64 -6.06 0.35
N TRP A 287 19.27 -6.92 1.18
CA TRP A 287 20.47 -7.64 0.76
C TRP A 287 20.19 -8.56 -0.42
N ALA A 288 19.17 -9.38 -0.33
CA ALA A 288 18.78 -10.27 -1.42
C ALA A 288 18.42 -9.49 -2.70
N TRP A 289 17.70 -8.39 -2.54
CA TRP A 289 17.42 -7.44 -3.62
C TRP A 289 18.70 -6.89 -4.24
N TYR A 290 19.62 -6.37 -3.44
CA TYR A 290 20.88 -5.84 -3.94
C TYR A 290 21.64 -6.88 -4.76
N GLN A 291 21.70 -8.14 -4.30
CA GLN A 291 22.36 -9.23 -5.00
C GLN A 291 21.72 -9.55 -6.37
N THR A 292 20.41 -9.41 -6.49
CA THR A 292 19.65 -9.76 -7.69
C THR A 292 19.27 -8.55 -8.56
N SER A 293 19.61 -7.32 -8.12
CA SER A 293 19.14 -6.09 -8.78
C SER A 293 19.64 -5.93 -10.21
N ASP A 294 20.82 -6.47 -10.55
CA ASP A 294 21.39 -6.46 -11.90
C ASP A 294 20.94 -7.62 -12.79
N SER A 295 20.18 -8.57 -12.25
CA SER A 295 19.69 -9.71 -13.02
C SER A 295 18.60 -9.30 -14.00
N SER A 296 18.60 -9.91 -15.20
CA SER A 296 17.49 -9.83 -16.14
C SER A 296 16.27 -10.67 -15.73
N LYS A 297 16.43 -11.60 -14.78
CA LYS A 297 15.34 -12.41 -14.24
C LYS A 297 14.42 -11.58 -13.35
N ARG A 298 13.17 -12.00 -13.25
CA ARG A 298 12.15 -11.35 -12.42
C ARG A 298 12.28 -11.81 -10.96
N TYR A 299 13.16 -11.17 -10.19
CA TYR A 299 13.26 -11.40 -8.76
C TYR A 299 12.39 -10.42 -7.97
N SER A 300 11.76 -10.89 -6.90
CA SER A 300 11.20 -10.03 -5.84
C SER A 300 12.29 -9.65 -4.83
N GLY A 301 11.94 -8.75 -3.89
CA GLY A 301 12.85 -8.27 -2.86
C GLY A 301 13.52 -9.34 -2.01
N LEU A 302 12.89 -10.52 -1.87
CA LEU A 302 13.42 -11.65 -1.09
C LEU A 302 14.39 -12.56 -1.88
N GLY A 303 14.77 -12.19 -3.10
CA GLY A 303 15.51 -13.10 -3.98
C GLY A 303 14.63 -14.25 -4.50
N PHE A 304 13.31 -14.08 -4.45
CA PHE A 304 12.35 -15.01 -5.01
C PHE A 304 12.25 -14.79 -6.53
N ASN A 305 12.55 -15.81 -7.32
CA ASN A 305 12.42 -15.75 -8.76
C ASN A 305 10.97 -16.02 -9.18
N MET A 306 10.31 -14.97 -9.73
CA MET A 306 8.92 -15.04 -10.15
C MET A 306 8.69 -15.80 -11.48
N ASP A 307 9.75 -16.16 -12.19
CA ASP A 307 9.67 -16.97 -13.41
C ASP A 307 9.69 -18.47 -13.09
N THR A 308 10.41 -18.85 -12.03
CA THR A 308 10.52 -20.25 -11.56
C THR A 308 9.65 -20.55 -10.34
N TYR A 309 9.10 -19.51 -9.70
CA TYR A 309 8.32 -19.57 -8.46
C TYR A 309 9.10 -20.16 -7.27
N GLN A 310 10.40 -19.85 -7.20
CA GLN A 310 11.31 -20.41 -6.22
C GLN A 310 12.25 -19.36 -5.65
N TYR A 311 12.68 -19.55 -4.40
CA TYR A 311 13.89 -18.91 -3.91
C TYR A 311 15.08 -19.59 -4.60
N GLU A 312 15.88 -18.81 -5.30
CA GLU A 312 17.07 -19.30 -5.99
C GLU A 312 18.34 -18.88 -5.26
N GLY A 313 19.33 -19.77 -5.27
CA GLY A 313 20.62 -19.53 -4.61
C GLY A 313 20.50 -19.37 -3.10
N SER A 314 21.48 -18.65 -2.52
CA SER A 314 21.54 -18.36 -1.09
C SER A 314 21.05 -16.96 -0.75
N TYR A 315 20.48 -16.21 -1.67
CA TYR A 315 20.17 -14.80 -1.49
C TYR A 315 19.38 -14.48 -0.22
N PHE A 316 18.34 -15.27 0.06
CA PHE A 316 17.54 -15.08 1.26
C PHE A 316 18.29 -15.48 2.54
N GLN A 317 19.01 -16.59 2.50
CA GLN A 317 19.83 -17.06 3.61
C GLN A 317 20.96 -16.07 3.92
N ASP A 318 21.66 -15.58 2.90
CA ASP A 318 22.74 -14.64 3.03
C ASP A 318 22.22 -13.26 3.50
N GLY A 319 21.02 -12.85 3.08
CA GLY A 319 20.36 -11.65 3.58
C GLY A 319 20.05 -11.74 5.08
N THR A 320 19.55 -12.89 5.54
CA THR A 320 19.30 -13.14 6.97
C THR A 320 20.61 -13.16 7.76
N LYS A 321 21.67 -13.74 7.23
CA LYS A 321 23.00 -13.75 7.81
C LYS A 321 23.59 -12.33 7.89
N GLU A 322 23.47 -11.54 6.82
CA GLU A 322 23.95 -10.17 6.77
C GLU A 322 23.22 -9.28 7.77
N PHE A 323 21.90 -9.43 7.88
CA PHE A 323 21.11 -8.76 8.89
C PHE A 323 21.61 -9.07 10.31
N ARG A 324 21.85 -10.33 10.62
CA ARG A 324 22.41 -10.74 11.91
C ARG A 324 23.79 -10.12 12.15
N ARG A 325 24.68 -10.14 11.15
CA ARG A 325 25.98 -9.50 11.23
C ARG A 325 25.88 -8.01 11.57
N LEU A 326 24.93 -7.30 10.96
CA LEU A 326 24.68 -5.90 11.26
C LEU A 326 24.17 -5.67 12.68
N ARG A 327 23.36 -6.60 13.21
CA ARG A 327 22.90 -6.57 14.62
C ARG A 327 24.06 -6.71 15.61
N GLU A 328 24.98 -7.62 15.33
CA GLU A 328 26.14 -7.91 16.18
C GLU A 328 27.19 -6.79 16.13
N ILE A 329 27.19 -5.98 15.09
CA ILE A 329 28.05 -4.82 14.98
C ILE A 329 27.69 -3.81 16.08
N ARG A 330 28.59 -3.67 17.07
CA ARG A 330 28.56 -2.64 18.11
C ARG A 330 27.43 -2.71 19.14
N GLY A 331 27.07 -3.87 19.60
CA GLY A 331 26.08 -4.00 20.69
C GLY A 331 24.66 -3.58 20.30
N VAL A 332 24.36 -3.60 19.02
CA VAL A 332 23.01 -3.33 18.49
C VAL A 332 22.10 -4.55 18.69
N GLU A 333 22.56 -5.59 19.36
CA GLU A 333 21.72 -6.70 19.84
C GLU A 333 20.56 -6.15 20.65
N GLY A 334 19.35 -6.54 20.29
CA GLY A 334 18.13 -6.09 20.96
C GLY A 334 17.44 -4.88 20.34
N TRP A 335 18.03 -4.25 19.33
CA TRP A 335 17.36 -3.23 18.52
C TRP A 335 16.23 -3.80 17.69
N VAL A 336 16.43 -4.98 17.25
CA VAL A 336 15.63 -5.64 16.24
C VAL A 336 14.37 -6.26 16.80
N SER A 337 14.34 -6.58 18.08
CA SER A 337 13.11 -7.07 18.72
C SER A 337 12.09 -5.97 19.04
N GLY A 338 12.29 -4.76 18.47
CA GLY A 338 11.37 -3.61 18.46
C GLY A 338 10.68 -3.21 19.73
N GLN A 339 10.31 -4.15 20.53
CA GLN A 339 9.52 -3.90 21.73
C GLN A 339 10.28 -4.10 23.04
N ASN A 340 11.32 -4.91 23.07
CA ASN A 340 12.02 -5.30 24.32
C ASN A 340 13.52 -5.05 24.32
N GLY A 341 14.04 -4.42 23.27
CA GLY A 341 15.48 -4.22 23.11
C GLY A 341 16.08 -3.18 24.04
N LEU A 342 17.39 -3.12 24.05
CA LEU A 342 18.23 -2.16 24.76
C LEU A 342 17.73 -0.71 24.70
N LEU A 343 17.09 -0.31 23.62
CA LEU A 343 16.47 1.00 23.44
C LEU A 343 15.43 1.35 24.49
N LYS A 344 14.55 0.40 24.84
CA LYS A 344 13.50 0.63 25.83
C LYS A 344 14.07 0.74 27.24
N SER A 345 15.05 -0.06 27.57
CA SER A 345 15.64 -0.11 28.91
C SER A 345 16.76 0.91 29.14
N GLN A 346 17.58 1.19 28.13
CA GLN A 346 18.76 2.06 28.28
C GLN A 346 18.50 3.52 27.91
N LEU A 347 17.56 3.79 26.99
CA LEU A 347 17.27 5.14 26.51
C LEU A 347 15.96 5.73 27.04
N ASN A 348 15.21 4.98 27.83
CA ASN A 348 13.90 5.41 28.36
C ASN A 348 12.89 5.84 27.26
N TYR A 349 13.03 5.32 26.02
CA TYR A 349 12.12 5.60 24.93
C TYR A 349 10.94 4.62 24.96
N THR A 350 9.73 5.18 24.99
CA THR A 350 8.46 4.43 24.92
C THR A 350 7.87 4.41 23.52
N THR A 351 8.57 5.00 22.56
CA THR A 351 8.07 5.21 21.20
C THR A 351 8.68 4.21 20.20
N SER A 352 7.97 3.95 19.11
CA SER A 352 8.44 3.16 17.98
C SER A 352 9.65 3.82 17.28
N TYR A 353 10.37 3.08 16.45
CA TYR A 353 11.48 3.63 15.68
C TYR A 353 11.03 4.79 14.76
N SER A 354 9.89 4.66 14.09
CA SER A 354 9.29 5.76 13.31
C SER A 354 9.01 6.99 14.18
N GLY A 355 8.65 6.81 15.46
CA GLY A 355 8.54 7.89 16.44
C GLY A 355 9.90 8.53 16.75
N LEU A 356 10.97 7.73 16.83
CA LEU A 356 12.34 8.25 17.00
C LEU A 356 12.80 9.06 15.77
N TRP A 357 12.50 8.60 14.57
CA TRP A 357 12.74 9.36 13.34
C TRP A 357 12.00 10.69 13.38
N LYS A 358 10.68 10.68 13.60
CA LYS A 358 9.87 11.89 13.69
C LYS A 358 10.36 12.86 14.78
N GLY A 359 10.93 12.33 15.85
CA GLY A 359 11.55 13.11 16.93
C GLY A 359 12.97 13.60 16.63
N GLY A 360 13.51 13.34 15.44
CA GLY A 360 14.87 13.72 15.04
C GLY A 360 15.98 12.97 15.79
N LYS A 361 15.68 11.73 16.24
CA LYS A 361 16.59 10.88 17.03
C LYS A 361 17.15 9.69 16.25
N ALA A 362 16.75 9.50 15.00
CA ALA A 362 17.29 8.48 14.12
C ALA A 362 18.11 9.10 12.99
N LEU A 363 19.22 8.47 12.59
CA LEU A 363 20.04 8.91 11.47
C LEU A 363 19.45 8.48 10.13
N VAL A 364 18.98 7.23 10.05
CA VAL A 364 18.48 6.60 8.82
C VAL A 364 17.08 6.10 9.06
N GLU A 365 16.20 6.33 8.13
CA GLU A 365 14.86 5.73 8.06
C GLU A 365 14.67 5.04 6.73
N ASP A 366 14.39 3.75 6.76
CA ASP A 366 13.91 3.03 5.59
C ASP A 366 12.40 3.19 5.49
N THR A 367 11.93 3.57 4.32
CA THR A 367 10.54 4.00 4.17
C THR A 367 10.02 3.78 2.76
N LEU A 368 8.77 4.13 2.57
CA LEU A 368 8.08 4.11 1.28
C LEU A 368 7.77 5.54 0.84
N THR A 369 7.70 5.77 -0.47
CA THR A 369 7.29 7.09 -0.99
C THR A 369 5.95 7.55 -0.41
N VAL A 370 5.01 6.64 -0.20
CA VAL A 370 3.68 6.95 0.37
C VAL A 370 3.73 7.40 1.84
N LEU A 371 4.80 7.10 2.56
CA LEU A 371 4.93 7.48 3.96
C LEU A 371 5.64 8.83 4.17
N VAL A 372 6.32 9.36 3.14
CA VAL A 372 7.09 10.60 3.23
C VAL A 372 6.18 11.83 3.45
N ASP A 373 4.95 11.81 2.96
CA ASP A 373 3.98 12.89 3.17
C ASP A 373 3.60 13.07 4.65
N LYS A 374 3.62 11.99 5.44
CA LYS A 374 3.40 12.03 6.89
C LYS A 374 4.50 12.79 7.64
N TRP A 375 5.56 13.17 6.93
CA TRP A 375 6.72 13.88 7.47
C TRP A 375 6.70 15.40 7.23
N SER A 376 5.62 15.94 6.70
CA SER A 376 5.48 17.38 6.41
C SER A 376 5.75 18.31 7.60
N ASN A 377 5.67 17.80 8.83
CA ASN A 377 5.88 18.54 10.06
C ASN A 377 7.22 18.25 10.75
N LEU A 378 8.15 17.54 10.11
CA LEU A 378 9.48 17.32 10.67
C LEU A 378 10.20 18.66 10.88
N LYS A 379 10.92 18.75 12.00
CA LYS A 379 11.66 19.97 12.39
C LYS A 379 13.16 19.86 12.07
N PHE A 380 13.50 19.02 11.12
CA PHE A 380 14.87 18.80 10.67
C PHE A 380 14.89 18.51 9.17
N ASP A 381 16.04 18.76 8.55
CA ASP A 381 16.24 18.49 7.15
C ASP A 381 16.67 17.04 6.92
N TYR A 382 16.19 16.46 5.83
CA TYR A 382 16.52 15.11 5.41
C TYR A 382 16.67 15.01 3.89
N VAL A 383 17.40 14.02 3.46
CA VAL A 383 17.54 13.63 2.04
C VAL A 383 16.95 12.25 1.85
N THR A 384 16.10 12.10 0.84
CA THR A 384 15.60 10.79 0.40
C THR A 384 16.43 10.29 -0.77
N MET A 385 16.71 9.00 -0.77
CA MET A 385 17.50 8.31 -1.80
C MET A 385 16.80 6.99 -2.16
N PRO A 386 16.95 6.47 -3.38
CA PRO A 386 16.52 5.10 -3.68
C PRO A 386 17.31 4.09 -2.81
N PRO A 387 16.80 2.88 -2.59
CA PRO A 387 17.57 1.84 -1.92
C PRO A 387 18.84 1.48 -2.70
N PRO A 388 19.86 0.91 -2.05
CA PRO A 388 21.08 0.48 -2.75
C PRO A 388 20.76 -0.55 -3.83
N SER A 389 21.39 -0.41 -5.00
CA SER A 389 21.24 -1.33 -6.13
C SER A 389 22.49 -1.33 -7.01
N LYS A 390 22.77 -2.43 -7.70
CA LYS A 390 23.96 -2.56 -8.55
C LYS A 390 23.86 -1.74 -9.83
N ASN A 391 22.65 -1.54 -10.35
CA ASN A 391 22.41 -0.95 -11.67
C ASN A 391 21.27 0.07 -11.72
N GLY A 392 20.74 0.48 -10.57
CA GLY A 392 19.66 1.44 -10.50
C GLY A 392 18.26 0.84 -10.67
N ASN A 393 18.11 -0.47 -10.78
CA ASN A 393 16.80 -1.10 -10.66
C ASN A 393 16.24 -0.86 -9.26
N LEU A 394 14.94 -0.61 -9.18
CA LEU A 394 14.28 -0.22 -7.96
C LEU A 394 13.31 -1.29 -7.49
N MET A 395 13.11 -1.36 -6.18
CA MET A 395 12.00 -2.10 -5.58
C MET A 395 10.78 -1.22 -5.50
N LEU A 396 9.63 -1.78 -5.83
CA LEU A 396 8.36 -1.09 -5.76
C LEU A 396 7.21 -2.01 -5.33
N HIS A 397 6.23 -1.38 -4.71
CA HIS A 397 4.90 -1.93 -4.51
C HIS A 397 3.96 -1.33 -5.54
N ILE A 398 2.97 -2.08 -5.97
CA ILE A 398 2.00 -1.61 -6.95
C ILE A 398 0.60 -1.83 -6.42
N ASP A 399 -0.13 -0.74 -6.32
CA ASP A 399 -1.58 -0.80 -6.16
C ASP A 399 -2.22 -1.13 -7.50
N GLN A 400 -3.28 -1.89 -7.46
CA GLN A 400 -3.92 -2.44 -8.65
C GLN A 400 -5.40 -2.07 -8.71
N CYS A 401 -5.92 -1.95 -9.93
CA CYS A 401 -7.35 -1.86 -10.17
C CYS A 401 -7.81 -3.01 -11.04
N PHE A 402 -8.98 -3.57 -10.73
CA PHE A 402 -9.57 -4.66 -11.49
C PHE A 402 -11.09 -4.59 -11.51
N ILE A 403 -11.69 -5.31 -12.47
CA ILE A 403 -13.14 -5.45 -12.58
C ILE A 403 -13.56 -6.77 -11.92
N THR A 404 -14.51 -6.68 -11.00
CA THR A 404 -15.03 -7.85 -10.28
C THR A 404 -16.03 -8.65 -11.14
N SER A 405 -16.28 -9.89 -10.75
CA SER A 405 -17.30 -10.72 -11.42
C SER A 405 -18.75 -10.26 -11.15
N ASN A 406 -18.95 -9.33 -10.22
CA ASN A 406 -20.25 -8.70 -10.00
C ASN A 406 -20.62 -7.69 -11.09
N CYS A 407 -19.63 -7.15 -11.81
CA CYS A 407 -19.89 -6.28 -12.94
C CYS A 407 -20.66 -7.03 -14.03
N SER A 408 -21.87 -6.58 -14.35
CA SER A 408 -22.68 -7.15 -15.39
C SER A 408 -22.08 -6.94 -16.79
N ASP A 409 -22.40 -7.81 -17.75
CA ASP A 409 -21.96 -7.64 -19.14
C ASP A 409 -22.43 -6.31 -19.74
N ALA A 410 -23.60 -5.81 -19.34
CA ALA A 410 -24.12 -4.52 -19.75
C ALA A 410 -23.30 -3.33 -19.23
N ASN A 411 -22.73 -3.44 -18.02
CA ASN A 411 -21.90 -2.41 -17.39
C ASN A 411 -20.43 -2.50 -17.78
N MET A 412 -19.97 -3.63 -18.34
CA MET A 412 -18.55 -3.83 -18.69
C MET A 412 -17.93 -2.72 -19.54
N PRO A 413 -18.60 -2.20 -20.61
CA PRO A 413 -18.01 -1.11 -21.38
C PRO A 413 -17.78 0.15 -20.53
N ALA A 414 -18.74 0.55 -19.71
CA ALA A 414 -18.61 1.69 -18.82
C ALA A 414 -17.55 1.45 -17.73
N ALA A 415 -17.59 0.28 -17.08
CA ALA A 415 -16.59 -0.09 -16.07
C ALA A 415 -15.16 -0.10 -16.64
N PHE A 416 -14.98 -0.61 -17.87
CA PHE A 416 -13.66 -0.58 -18.52
C PHE A 416 -13.19 0.86 -18.80
N GLN A 417 -14.04 1.75 -19.29
CA GLN A 417 -13.67 3.14 -19.55
C GLN A 417 -13.28 3.87 -18.25
N LEU A 418 -14.00 3.62 -17.15
CA LEU A 418 -13.63 4.19 -15.85
C LEU A 418 -12.32 3.57 -15.31
N LEU A 419 -12.14 2.25 -15.39
CA LEU A 419 -10.89 1.58 -15.01
C LEU A 419 -9.70 2.14 -15.79
N ARG A 420 -9.84 2.29 -17.10
CA ARG A 420 -8.86 2.89 -18.00
C ARG A 420 -8.48 4.30 -17.55
N PHE A 421 -9.48 5.14 -17.26
CA PHE A 421 -9.26 6.51 -16.77
C PHE A 421 -8.54 6.51 -15.41
N MET A 422 -8.93 5.65 -14.49
CA MET A 422 -8.33 5.54 -13.17
C MET A 422 -6.85 5.10 -13.20
N THR A 423 -6.41 4.43 -14.28
CA THR A 423 -5.12 3.72 -14.30
C THR A 423 -4.15 4.26 -15.36
N TYR A 424 -4.24 3.84 -16.60
CA TYR A 424 -3.21 4.06 -17.60
C TYR A 424 -3.54 5.10 -18.68
N SER A 425 -4.76 5.66 -18.69
CA SER A 425 -5.07 6.68 -19.69
C SER A 425 -4.25 7.96 -19.45
N THR A 426 -3.84 8.59 -20.54
CA THR A 426 -3.13 9.87 -20.48
C THR A 426 -3.97 10.92 -19.74
N ASN A 427 -5.26 11.03 -20.08
CA ASN A 427 -6.16 12.01 -19.46
C ASN A 427 -6.35 11.78 -17.95
N GLY A 428 -6.55 10.54 -17.52
CA GLY A 428 -6.73 10.24 -16.11
C GLY A 428 -5.50 10.61 -15.27
N ASN A 429 -4.31 10.25 -15.76
CA ASN A 429 -3.06 10.60 -15.09
C ASN A 429 -2.77 12.10 -15.11
N LEU A 430 -3.00 12.80 -16.23
CA LEU A 430 -2.82 14.25 -16.33
C LEU A 430 -3.78 15.00 -15.41
N ALA A 431 -5.04 14.58 -15.35
CA ALA A 431 -6.04 15.16 -14.45
C ALA A 431 -5.57 15.05 -12.99
N ARG A 432 -5.10 13.87 -12.60
CA ARG A 432 -4.61 13.63 -11.24
C ARG A 432 -3.33 14.43 -10.92
N LEU A 433 -2.36 14.46 -11.84
CA LEU A 433 -1.13 15.25 -11.66
C LEU A 433 -1.39 16.75 -11.63
N SER A 434 -2.38 17.26 -12.37
CA SER A 434 -2.73 18.68 -12.35
C SER A 434 -3.23 19.17 -10.99
N MET A 435 -3.66 18.27 -10.12
CA MET A 435 -4.00 18.61 -8.73
C MET A 435 -2.77 19.03 -7.91
N TYR A 436 -1.58 18.54 -8.27
CA TYR A 436 -0.32 18.87 -7.59
C TYR A 436 0.33 20.16 -8.13
N GLU A 437 -0.29 20.84 -9.08
CA GLU A 437 0.10 22.21 -9.41
C GLU A 437 -0.12 23.10 -8.21
N LYS A 438 0.79 24.05 -7.99
CA LYS A 438 0.86 24.89 -6.78
C LYS A 438 -0.48 25.45 -6.30
N GLU A 439 -1.25 26.03 -7.21
CA GLU A 439 -2.54 26.65 -6.89
C GLU A 439 -3.60 25.60 -6.52
N ASN A 440 -3.63 24.49 -7.26
CA ASN A 440 -4.53 23.38 -6.97
C ASN A 440 -4.15 22.66 -5.67
N ALA A 441 -2.86 22.37 -5.48
CA ALA A 441 -2.36 21.72 -4.26
C ALA A 441 -2.72 22.52 -3.02
N LYS A 442 -2.56 23.85 -3.07
CA LYS A 442 -2.98 24.75 -1.99
C LYS A 442 -4.49 24.72 -1.77
N LYS A 443 -5.27 24.78 -2.86
CA LYS A 443 -6.74 24.79 -2.81
C LYS A 443 -7.31 23.51 -2.22
N PHE A 444 -6.75 22.36 -2.60
CA PHE A 444 -7.20 21.02 -2.16
C PHE A 444 -6.46 20.50 -0.94
N ASN A 445 -5.59 21.31 -0.33
CA ASN A 445 -4.78 20.94 0.83
C ASN A 445 -4.00 19.64 0.59
N LEU A 446 -3.44 19.48 -0.61
CA LEU A 446 -2.56 18.37 -0.92
C LEU A 446 -1.20 18.62 -0.27
N ASN A 447 -0.79 17.69 0.55
CA ASN A 447 0.52 17.69 1.19
C ASN A 447 1.61 17.29 0.19
N SER A 448 2.85 17.24 0.64
CA SER A 448 4.04 16.99 -0.17
C SER A 448 4.10 15.64 -0.89
N HIS A 449 3.18 14.71 -0.58
CA HIS A 449 3.14 13.42 -1.26
C HIS A 449 2.63 13.56 -2.68
N ILE A 450 3.41 13.06 -3.63
CA ILE A 450 3.01 13.01 -5.03
C ILE A 450 2.62 11.58 -5.44
N TYR A 451 1.58 11.52 -6.26
CA TYR A 451 1.22 10.29 -6.94
C TYR A 451 2.26 9.90 -8.01
N TYR A 452 2.73 8.67 -7.95
CA TYR A 452 3.63 8.10 -8.97
C TYR A 452 2.83 7.32 -10.00
N PRO A 453 2.66 7.88 -11.21
CA PRO A 453 1.88 7.22 -12.26
C PRO A 453 2.58 5.96 -12.78
N THR A 454 1.81 4.91 -13.05
CA THR A 454 2.29 3.64 -13.60
C THR A 454 2.07 3.59 -15.10
N THR A 455 2.67 4.54 -15.83
CA THR A 455 2.42 4.71 -17.27
C THR A 455 3.69 5.01 -18.07
N ASN A 456 3.70 4.61 -19.33
CA ASN A 456 4.71 4.99 -20.33
C ASN A 456 4.33 6.26 -21.11
N SER A 457 3.19 6.91 -20.83
CA SER A 457 2.78 8.12 -21.53
C SER A 457 3.80 9.24 -21.32
N GLN A 458 4.47 9.68 -22.38
CA GLN A 458 5.48 10.74 -22.30
C GLN A 458 4.87 12.04 -21.77
N ALA A 459 3.64 12.39 -22.17
CA ALA A 459 2.96 13.58 -21.69
C ALA A 459 2.74 13.55 -20.16
N VAL A 460 2.47 12.37 -19.60
CA VAL A 460 2.32 12.18 -18.15
C VAL A 460 3.66 12.30 -17.44
N ILE A 461 4.72 11.70 -18.00
CA ILE A 461 6.08 11.77 -17.46
C ILE A 461 6.58 13.22 -17.46
N ASP A 462 6.36 13.95 -18.57
CA ASP A 462 6.74 15.37 -18.68
C ASP A 462 5.97 16.23 -17.68
N LYS A 463 4.68 15.98 -17.52
CA LYS A 463 3.85 16.66 -16.52
C LYS A 463 4.37 16.42 -15.10
N PHE A 464 4.63 15.16 -14.73
CA PHE A 464 5.20 14.81 -13.44
C PHE A 464 6.51 15.57 -13.19
N ASN A 465 7.44 15.52 -14.15
CA ASN A 465 8.75 16.16 -14.03
C ASN A 465 8.70 17.69 -13.95
N SER A 466 7.60 18.31 -14.40
CA SER A 466 7.39 19.76 -14.37
C SER A 466 6.85 20.29 -13.05
N LEU A 467 6.37 19.44 -12.15
CA LEU A 467 5.76 19.84 -10.90
C LEU A 467 6.82 20.31 -9.88
N GLU A 468 6.56 21.43 -9.23
CA GLU A 468 7.49 22.01 -8.23
C GLU A 468 7.75 21.07 -7.04
N VAL A 469 6.77 20.24 -6.68
CA VAL A 469 6.85 19.27 -5.58
C VAL A 469 7.78 18.09 -5.90
N VAL A 470 8.11 17.88 -7.17
CA VAL A 470 8.91 16.73 -7.64
C VAL A 470 10.40 17.05 -7.57
N ASN A 471 11.11 16.32 -6.73
CA ASN A 471 12.54 16.48 -6.53
C ASN A 471 13.39 15.55 -7.43
N ALA A 472 14.71 15.58 -7.29
CA ALA A 472 15.63 14.77 -8.10
C ALA A 472 15.43 13.26 -7.89
N THR A 473 15.15 12.83 -6.65
CA THR A 473 14.86 11.43 -6.33
C THR A 473 13.58 10.98 -7.01
N ASP A 474 12.50 11.77 -6.93
CA ASP A 474 11.21 11.44 -7.55
C ASP A 474 11.34 11.25 -9.07
N LYS A 475 12.08 12.14 -9.73
CA LYS A 475 12.35 12.03 -11.18
C LYS A 475 13.12 10.76 -11.52
N TYR A 476 14.12 10.42 -10.71
CA TYR A 476 14.90 9.21 -10.88
C TYR A 476 14.05 7.94 -10.68
N LEU A 477 13.19 7.93 -9.65
CA LEU A 477 12.29 6.81 -9.40
C LEU A 477 11.35 6.57 -10.58
N LEU A 478 10.66 7.61 -11.06
CA LEU A 478 9.73 7.47 -12.18
C LEU A 478 10.45 7.07 -13.48
N ALA A 479 11.62 7.65 -13.77
CA ALA A 479 12.41 7.32 -14.96
C ALA A 479 12.84 5.84 -15.00
N ASN A 480 13.00 5.21 -13.83
CA ASN A 480 13.40 3.81 -13.69
C ASN A 480 12.21 2.85 -13.50
N LEU A 481 10.97 3.31 -13.55
CA LEU A 481 9.78 2.47 -13.37
C LEU A 481 9.78 1.24 -14.29
N LYS A 482 10.14 1.40 -15.55
CA LYS A 482 10.20 0.32 -16.55
C LYS A 482 11.22 -0.79 -16.24
N ASN A 483 12.26 -0.44 -15.46
CA ASN A 483 13.33 -1.37 -15.05
C ASN A 483 13.11 -1.86 -13.60
N SER A 484 12.12 -1.31 -12.91
CA SER A 484 11.85 -1.66 -11.52
C SER A 484 11.21 -3.04 -11.42
N LYS A 485 11.43 -3.68 -10.27
CA LYS A 485 10.93 -5.01 -9.98
C LYS A 485 10.00 -4.96 -8.78
N ARG A 486 8.99 -5.81 -8.81
CA ARG A 486 8.01 -5.87 -7.73
C ARG A 486 8.62 -6.47 -6.48
N TYR A 487 8.38 -5.82 -5.35
CA TYR A 487 8.78 -6.32 -4.03
C TYR A 487 7.85 -7.45 -3.55
N ASP A 488 6.56 -7.25 -3.68
CA ASP A 488 5.52 -8.08 -3.07
C ASP A 488 5.04 -9.21 -4.00
N ALA A 489 5.85 -10.27 -4.10
CA ALA A 489 5.49 -11.45 -4.90
C ALA A 489 4.14 -12.09 -4.50
N PHE A 490 3.73 -11.98 -3.24
CA PHE A 490 2.47 -12.56 -2.76
C PHE A 490 1.23 -11.99 -3.44
N LYS A 491 1.29 -10.79 -4.00
CA LYS A 491 0.17 -10.19 -4.73
C LYS A 491 -0.07 -10.83 -6.11
N ILE A 492 0.94 -11.47 -6.67
CA ILE A 492 0.92 -11.97 -8.05
C ILE A 492 1.35 -13.43 -8.22
N VAL A 493 1.82 -14.08 -7.16
CA VAL A 493 2.18 -15.51 -7.15
C VAL A 493 1.24 -16.27 -6.25
N ALA A 494 0.77 -17.45 -6.72
CA ALA A 494 -0.22 -18.22 -6.00
C ALA A 494 0.27 -18.71 -4.63
N ASP A 495 -0.56 -18.49 -3.62
CA ASP A 495 -0.46 -19.05 -2.26
C ASP A 495 0.90 -18.81 -1.56
N VAL A 496 1.63 -17.73 -1.89
CA VAL A 496 2.97 -17.46 -1.34
C VAL A 496 2.95 -17.35 0.19
N ARG A 497 1.95 -16.66 0.77
CA ARG A 497 1.83 -16.53 2.24
C ARG A 497 1.60 -17.89 2.88
N ASP A 498 0.61 -18.63 2.41
CA ASP A 498 0.27 -19.95 2.96
C ASP A 498 1.42 -20.95 2.81
N ASN A 499 2.15 -20.87 1.70
CA ASN A 499 3.34 -21.71 1.46
C ASN A 499 4.50 -21.35 2.40
N ARG A 500 4.72 -20.06 2.70
CA ARG A 500 5.72 -19.61 3.69
C ARG A 500 5.39 -20.09 5.09
N ASP A 501 4.13 -19.99 5.49
CA ASP A 501 3.65 -20.45 6.81
C ASP A 501 3.76 -21.97 6.93
N THR A 502 3.34 -22.73 5.90
CA THR A 502 3.43 -24.19 5.85
C THR A 502 4.90 -24.66 5.87
N ALA A 503 5.79 -23.95 5.22
CA ALA A 503 7.22 -24.22 5.20
C ALA A 503 7.94 -23.69 6.45
N LYS A 504 7.27 -22.93 7.33
CA LYS A 504 7.82 -22.34 8.57
C LYS A 504 9.02 -21.42 8.32
N ILE A 505 9.03 -20.70 7.20
CA ILE A 505 10.14 -19.80 6.84
C ILE A 505 10.30 -18.70 7.90
N GLY A 506 9.23 -18.08 8.35
CA GLY A 506 9.27 -17.03 9.38
C GLY A 506 9.85 -17.54 10.70
N THR A 507 9.44 -18.72 11.15
CA THR A 507 9.98 -19.34 12.39
C THR A 507 11.48 -19.61 12.28
N ALA A 508 11.94 -20.16 11.15
CA ALA A 508 13.35 -20.44 10.93
C ALA A 508 14.19 -19.13 10.84
N MET A 509 13.67 -18.13 10.16
CA MET A 509 14.29 -16.82 10.05
C MET A 509 14.46 -16.17 11.43
N ASN A 510 13.40 -16.15 12.24
CA ASN A 510 13.45 -15.58 13.59
C ASN A 510 14.45 -16.33 14.48
N ALA A 511 14.55 -17.66 14.40
CA ALA A 511 15.54 -18.42 15.14
C ALA A 511 16.98 -18.02 14.80
N ILE A 512 17.26 -17.73 13.52
CA ILE A 512 18.57 -17.27 13.07
C ILE A 512 18.82 -15.83 13.55
N THR A 513 17.86 -14.94 13.36
CA THR A 513 18.01 -13.53 13.74
C THR A 513 18.10 -13.34 15.26
N ASP A 514 17.42 -14.18 16.04
CA ASP A 514 17.48 -14.17 17.51
C ASP A 514 18.74 -14.84 18.08
N GLY A 515 19.59 -15.40 17.23
CA GLY A 515 20.81 -16.10 17.67
C GLY A 515 20.57 -17.50 18.24
N LYS A 516 19.33 -18.01 18.19
CA LYS A 516 18.99 -19.40 18.60
C LYS A 516 19.54 -20.43 17.62
N ASP A 517 19.61 -20.09 16.36
CA ASP A 517 20.31 -20.84 15.33
C ASP A 517 21.42 -19.95 14.75
N PRO A 518 22.71 -20.24 15.01
CA PRO A 518 23.83 -19.44 14.50
C PRO A 518 24.08 -19.62 12.99
N SER A 519 23.38 -20.55 12.35
CA SER A 519 23.63 -20.95 10.97
C SER A 519 22.49 -20.55 10.04
N ALA A 520 22.81 -19.81 8.96
CA ALA A 520 21.86 -19.56 7.88
C ALA A 520 21.38 -20.86 7.19
N SER A 521 22.03 -22.00 7.44
CA SER A 521 21.59 -23.31 6.95
C SER A 521 20.24 -23.76 7.53
N GLY A 522 19.81 -23.22 8.67
CA GLY A 522 18.47 -23.45 9.23
C GLY A 522 17.32 -23.08 8.29
N LEU A 523 17.57 -22.25 7.26
CA LEU A 523 16.60 -21.95 6.20
C LEU A 523 16.59 -22.95 5.04
N THR A 524 17.54 -23.86 4.95
CA THR A 524 17.68 -24.75 3.77
C THR A 524 16.46 -25.64 3.56
N GLU A 525 16.02 -26.34 4.58
CA GLU A 525 14.84 -27.22 4.51
C GLU A 525 13.53 -26.43 4.36
N PRO A 526 13.26 -25.35 5.14
CA PRO A 526 12.13 -24.48 4.92
C PRO A 526 12.04 -23.93 3.50
N ILE A 527 13.14 -23.45 2.92
CA ILE A 527 13.16 -22.95 1.53
C ILE A 527 12.88 -24.07 0.53
N ALA A 528 13.49 -25.24 0.68
CA ALA A 528 13.24 -26.37 -0.21
C ALA A 528 11.76 -26.79 -0.18
N LYS A 529 11.17 -26.86 1.01
CA LYS A 529 9.73 -27.14 1.17
C LYS A 529 8.86 -26.05 0.56
N PHE A 530 9.18 -24.79 0.81
CA PHE A 530 8.48 -23.66 0.20
C PHE A 530 8.53 -23.75 -1.34
N ASN A 531 9.70 -23.97 -1.91
CA ASN A 531 9.88 -24.05 -3.37
C ASN A 531 9.01 -25.15 -3.99
N GLN A 532 8.95 -26.33 -3.36
CA GLN A 532 8.08 -27.42 -3.80
C GLN A 532 6.60 -27.01 -3.77
N LEU A 533 6.14 -26.41 -2.67
CA LEU A 533 4.76 -25.96 -2.51
C LEU A 533 4.41 -24.86 -3.51
N SER A 534 5.30 -23.89 -3.71
CA SER A 534 5.06 -22.75 -4.59
C SER A 534 4.92 -23.16 -6.05
N VAL A 535 5.78 -24.07 -6.54
CA VAL A 535 5.66 -24.62 -7.89
C VAL A 535 4.34 -25.36 -8.08
N GLN A 536 3.92 -26.16 -7.09
CA GLN A 536 2.64 -26.88 -7.17
C GLN A 536 1.45 -25.91 -7.14
N SER A 537 1.45 -24.93 -6.22
CA SER A 537 0.38 -23.92 -6.14
C SER A 537 0.21 -23.16 -7.45
N GLN A 538 1.33 -22.81 -8.11
CA GLN A 538 1.28 -22.10 -9.38
C GLN A 538 0.72 -22.98 -10.51
N LYS A 539 1.07 -24.27 -10.54
CA LYS A 539 0.51 -25.23 -11.49
C LYS A 539 -1.00 -25.37 -11.32
N ASP A 540 -1.46 -25.52 -10.08
CA ASP A 540 -2.89 -25.66 -9.77
C ASP A 540 -3.65 -24.38 -10.11
N PHE A 541 -3.05 -23.22 -9.87
CA PHE A 541 -3.60 -21.92 -10.24
C PHE A 541 -3.77 -21.79 -11.76
N LEU A 542 -2.77 -22.15 -12.56
CA LEU A 542 -2.87 -22.10 -14.02
C LEU A 542 -3.93 -23.08 -14.55
N ALA A 543 -4.06 -24.27 -13.95
CA ALA A 543 -5.12 -25.22 -14.29
C ALA A 543 -6.50 -24.62 -14.01
N LYS A 544 -6.64 -23.85 -12.91
CA LYS A 544 -7.89 -23.15 -12.59
C LYS A 544 -8.25 -22.06 -13.60
N ILE A 545 -7.26 -21.36 -14.14
CA ILE A 545 -7.49 -20.36 -15.21
C ILE A 545 -8.01 -21.06 -16.47
N GLU A 546 -7.46 -22.22 -16.86
CA GLU A 546 -7.96 -22.98 -18.01
C GLU A 546 -9.39 -23.49 -17.80
N GLU A 547 -9.74 -23.87 -16.58
CA GLU A 547 -11.13 -24.17 -16.20
C GLU A 547 -12.05 -22.97 -16.37
N LEU A 548 -11.61 -21.77 -15.89
CA LEU A 548 -12.38 -20.53 -16.04
C LEU A 548 -12.57 -20.14 -17.51
N LYS A 549 -11.57 -20.27 -18.35
CA LYS A 549 -11.68 -20.05 -19.80
C LYS A 549 -12.77 -20.93 -20.44
N ARG A 550 -12.87 -22.17 -19.99
CA ARG A 550 -13.89 -23.12 -20.49
C ARG A 550 -15.29 -22.79 -19.95
N THR A 551 -15.41 -22.50 -18.65
CA THR A 551 -16.70 -22.32 -17.96
C THR A 551 -17.26 -20.91 -18.10
N LYS A 552 -16.42 -19.93 -18.35
CA LYS A 552 -16.72 -18.50 -18.49
C LYS A 552 -16.21 -17.94 -19.82
N ALA A 553 -16.35 -18.69 -20.91
CA ALA A 553 -15.78 -18.33 -22.22
C ALA A 553 -16.16 -16.91 -22.69
N SER A 554 -17.33 -16.39 -22.32
CA SER A 554 -17.73 -15.02 -22.67
C SER A 554 -16.87 -13.92 -22.00
N TRP A 555 -16.16 -14.26 -20.95
CA TRP A 555 -15.26 -13.31 -20.27
C TRP A 555 -13.95 -13.13 -21.05
N PHE A 556 -13.43 -14.20 -21.66
CA PHE A 556 -12.16 -14.24 -22.41
C PHE A 556 -12.38 -13.94 -23.90
#